data_0e143e85cbfbe2a7a281e811389233c1
#
_entry.id   0e143e85cbfbe2a7a281e811389233c1
#
_cell.length_a   1.000
_cell.length_b   1.000
_cell.length_c   1.000
_cell.angle_alpha   90.00
_cell.angle_beta   90.00
_cell.angle_gamma   90.00
#
_symmetry.space_group_name_H-M   'P 1'
#
loop_
_entity.id
_entity.type
_entity.pdbx_description
1 polymer ?
#
loop_
_entity_poly.entity_id
_entity_poly.type
_entity_poly.pdbx_seq_one_letter_code
_entity_poly.pdbx_strand_id
1 'polypeptide(L)'
;MPFNQDAQILENLALRIPQQEAWAAIRDHFAQPGCDSEVGLVLPVGCGKSGLIAVTPFALNARRVLVIAPGTRIRDQLAADLRASSATNFYERCGVLSAAQEFPETAVVATGRINLDDLTNCDVAVANIQQIAGDQNRWLDELAPDFFDVVLVDEAHHNTAESWQQVKRRFPAARIVNYSATPTRADGALMEGEIIYSFPVVRAIEAGYVKRLRAKMLSPEALRYVDRSSGEERIIGPEEVRQLGEEDAEFRRGIVMSEETLASIVDQSINELLRLREETGENRLKIIASALNYAHCIQITEAFRARGMRADYVHSREGEANTRVFAALESHELDVIVQARMLGEGFDHKYLAVAMVGSIFRNLSPFVQFVGRVMRAIEQNAPGHPLNQGVVVFHVGANIARRWSVFRQFSEADQNYFAELLPEVEEVTFRENTAEREPGGGRLEPVEILEERGVRAAEMAPIGDPRAQELLQQLADMGINPEQAAAEIRRRRQTRQDRREARRASLSERVSNECGGLLARLGIRVGGRTLDRRRIQDNFAWTVAEVHRRINEHVEGRNADRQNFTLEQLDVAHDALPEIVRQLEEELRDA
;
A
#
# COMPACT_ATOMS: atom_id res chain seq x y z
N MET A 1 24.35 -3.95 -29.36
CA MET A 1 23.39 -3.10 -28.62
C MET A 1 22.62 -4.01 -27.68
N PRO A 2 22.70 -3.81 -26.38
CA PRO A 2 22.15 -4.77 -25.40
C PRO A 2 20.63 -4.94 -25.48
N PHE A 3 19.89 -3.97 -26.02
CA PHE A 3 18.42 -4.07 -26.13
C PHE A 3 17.93 -4.72 -27.44
N ASN A 4 18.83 -5.15 -28.30
CA ASN A 4 18.51 -5.87 -29.55
C ASN A 4 18.86 -7.37 -29.45
N GLN A 5 18.89 -7.91 -28.25
CA GLN A 5 19.10 -9.34 -27.98
C GLN A 5 17.79 -9.97 -27.49
N ASP A 6 17.73 -11.29 -27.54
CA ASP A 6 16.55 -12.04 -27.10
C ASP A 6 16.44 -12.01 -25.57
N ALA A 7 15.49 -11.25 -25.06
CA ALA A 7 15.20 -11.11 -23.63
C ALA A 7 13.96 -11.94 -23.25
N GLN A 8 14.08 -12.71 -22.17
CA GLN A 8 12.99 -13.56 -21.70
C GLN A 8 11.96 -12.71 -20.92
N ILE A 9 10.94 -12.19 -21.62
CA ILE A 9 9.93 -11.28 -21.03
C ILE A 9 8.55 -11.91 -21.07
N LEU A 10 8.06 -12.28 -22.26
CA LEU A 10 6.79 -12.97 -22.37
C LEU A 10 6.92 -14.40 -21.82
N GLU A 11 5.87 -14.86 -21.12
CA GLU A 11 5.82 -16.16 -20.44
C GLU A 11 6.87 -16.34 -19.31
N ASN A 12 7.57 -15.28 -18.93
CA ASN A 12 8.51 -15.30 -17.81
C ASN A 12 7.77 -15.29 -16.47
N LEU A 13 7.77 -16.39 -15.75
CA LEU A 13 7.07 -16.56 -14.46
C LEU A 13 7.62 -15.66 -13.32
N ALA A 14 8.83 -15.13 -13.47
CA ALA A 14 9.38 -14.17 -12.50
C ALA A 14 8.89 -12.74 -12.75
N LEU A 15 8.30 -12.46 -13.91
CA LEU A 15 7.66 -11.18 -14.21
C LEU A 15 6.16 -11.25 -13.91
N ARG A 16 5.64 -10.16 -13.35
CA ARG A 16 4.20 -10.04 -13.08
C ARG A 16 3.40 -9.88 -14.36
N ILE A 17 2.14 -10.31 -14.34
CA ILE A 17 1.22 -10.19 -15.48
C ILE A 17 1.20 -8.76 -16.06
N PRO A 18 1.02 -7.67 -15.24
CA PRO A 18 0.99 -6.32 -15.80
C PRO A 18 2.32 -5.87 -16.42
N GLN A 19 3.44 -6.45 -16.03
CA GLN A 19 4.73 -6.14 -16.67
C GLN A 19 4.80 -6.72 -18.08
N GLN A 20 4.34 -7.96 -18.26
CA GLN A 20 4.32 -8.63 -19.56
C GLN A 20 3.27 -8.02 -20.50
N GLU A 21 2.05 -7.77 -20.00
CA GLU A 21 0.95 -7.16 -20.77
C GLU A 21 1.32 -5.73 -21.22
N ALA A 22 1.85 -4.90 -20.30
CA ALA A 22 2.28 -3.53 -20.62
C ALA A 22 3.46 -3.51 -21.59
N TRP A 23 4.43 -4.41 -21.42
CA TRP A 23 5.55 -4.56 -22.37
C TRP A 23 5.05 -4.89 -23.79
N ALA A 24 4.08 -5.80 -23.91
CA ALA A 24 3.48 -6.13 -25.20
C ALA A 24 2.71 -4.93 -25.80
N ALA A 25 1.95 -4.20 -24.97
CA ALA A 25 1.22 -3.01 -25.41
C ALA A 25 2.17 -1.91 -25.94
N ILE A 26 3.31 -1.68 -25.25
CA ILE A 26 4.34 -0.73 -25.71
C ILE A 26 4.91 -1.17 -27.06
N ARG A 27 5.32 -2.43 -27.19
CA ARG A 27 5.87 -2.99 -28.42
C ARG A 27 4.89 -2.83 -29.58
N ASP A 28 3.64 -3.21 -29.35
CA ASP A 28 2.61 -3.24 -30.38
C ASP A 28 2.17 -1.82 -30.80
N HIS A 29 2.15 -0.84 -29.87
CA HIS A 29 1.89 0.56 -30.20
C HIS A 29 2.99 1.14 -31.09
N PHE A 30 4.25 1.04 -30.67
CA PHE A 30 5.38 1.62 -31.41
C PHE A 30 5.75 0.85 -32.69
N ALA A 31 5.18 -0.32 -32.93
CA ALA A 31 5.27 -1.03 -34.21
C ALA A 31 4.32 -0.46 -35.28
N GLN A 32 3.33 0.34 -34.88
CA GLN A 32 2.35 0.93 -35.80
C GLN A 32 2.93 2.16 -36.52
N PRO A 33 2.82 2.27 -37.84
CA PRO A 33 3.25 3.47 -38.55
C PRO A 33 2.40 4.69 -38.17
N GLY A 34 3.06 5.79 -37.80
CA GLY A 34 2.38 7.05 -37.45
C GLY A 34 1.77 7.06 -36.04
N CYS A 35 2.16 6.13 -35.16
CA CYS A 35 1.77 6.14 -33.77
C CYS A 35 2.31 7.41 -33.05
N ASP A 36 1.66 7.78 -31.95
CA ASP A 36 2.14 8.85 -31.08
C ASP A 36 3.50 8.46 -30.48
N SER A 37 4.41 9.44 -30.45
CA SER A 37 5.75 9.26 -29.87
C SER A 37 5.74 9.23 -28.33
N GLU A 38 4.62 9.55 -27.70
CA GLU A 38 4.44 9.60 -26.26
C GLU A 38 3.21 8.81 -25.82
N VAL A 39 3.43 7.91 -24.85
CA VAL A 39 2.37 7.02 -24.31
C VAL A 39 2.38 7.03 -22.80
N GLY A 40 1.22 6.71 -22.21
CA GLY A 40 1.00 6.55 -20.78
C GLY A 40 0.66 5.11 -20.38
N LEU A 41 1.15 4.71 -19.21
CA LEU A 41 0.87 3.43 -18.59
C LEU A 41 0.43 3.65 -17.15
N VAL A 42 -0.70 3.06 -16.77
CA VAL A 42 -1.25 3.19 -15.42
C VAL A 42 -1.14 1.84 -14.70
N LEU A 43 -0.28 1.78 -13.69
CA LEU A 43 -0.09 0.59 -12.86
C LEU A 43 -0.14 0.96 -11.37
N PRO A 44 -0.95 0.28 -10.56
CA PRO A 44 -1.01 0.50 -9.12
C PRO A 44 0.35 0.39 -8.45
N VAL A 45 0.49 1.05 -7.30
CA VAL A 45 1.66 0.89 -6.43
C VAL A 45 1.81 -0.60 -6.08
N GLY A 46 3.04 -1.14 -6.19
CA GLY A 46 3.27 -2.56 -5.91
C GLY A 46 3.14 -3.50 -7.12
N CYS A 47 2.65 -3.04 -8.28
CA CYS A 47 2.52 -3.88 -9.48
C CYS A 47 3.80 -4.04 -10.31
N GLY A 48 4.94 -3.50 -9.84
CA GLY A 48 6.25 -3.74 -10.45
C GLY A 48 6.63 -2.74 -11.55
N LYS A 49 6.24 -1.45 -11.42
CA LYS A 49 6.64 -0.38 -12.34
C LYS A 49 8.16 -0.35 -12.61
N SER A 50 9.00 -0.43 -11.58
CA SER A 50 10.47 -0.41 -11.74
C SER A 50 10.98 -1.55 -12.64
N GLY A 51 10.40 -2.74 -12.50
CA GLY A 51 10.75 -3.87 -13.37
C GLY A 51 10.24 -3.68 -14.81
N LEU A 52 9.07 -3.05 -15.00
CA LEU A 52 8.59 -2.70 -16.33
C LEU A 52 9.49 -1.65 -17.00
N ILE A 53 9.95 -0.63 -16.24
CA ILE A 53 10.94 0.35 -16.71
C ILE A 53 12.21 -0.37 -17.20
N ALA A 54 12.68 -1.39 -16.46
CA ALA A 54 13.87 -2.15 -16.84
C ALA A 54 13.68 -2.92 -18.17
N VAL A 55 12.50 -3.50 -18.42
CA VAL A 55 12.29 -4.32 -19.63
C VAL A 55 11.76 -3.51 -20.84
N THR A 56 11.24 -2.31 -20.66
CA THR A 56 10.70 -1.48 -21.74
C THR A 56 11.70 -1.21 -22.87
N PRO A 57 13.00 -0.97 -22.62
CA PRO A 57 13.97 -0.76 -23.70
C PRO A 57 14.04 -1.90 -24.72
N PHE A 58 13.78 -3.14 -24.30
CA PHE A 58 13.75 -4.30 -25.21
C PHE A 58 12.52 -4.28 -26.12
N ALA A 59 11.36 -3.76 -25.66
CA ALA A 59 10.18 -3.60 -26.50
C ALA A 59 10.43 -2.64 -27.68
N LEU A 60 11.33 -1.70 -27.47
CA LEU A 60 11.62 -0.59 -28.39
C LEU A 60 12.92 -0.79 -29.19
N ASN A 61 13.65 -1.88 -28.97
CA ASN A 61 15.01 -2.07 -29.50
C ASN A 61 15.85 -0.80 -29.32
N ALA A 62 15.83 -0.24 -28.10
CA ALA A 62 16.44 1.04 -27.81
C ALA A 62 17.96 1.04 -28.06
N ARG A 63 18.46 2.17 -28.48
CA ARG A 63 19.90 2.40 -28.60
C ARG A 63 20.48 2.97 -27.31
N ARG A 64 19.82 3.99 -26.76
CA ARG A 64 20.20 4.66 -25.51
C ARG A 64 18.98 5.24 -24.82
N VAL A 65 18.86 4.96 -23.53
CA VAL A 65 17.66 5.26 -22.73
C VAL A 65 17.97 6.32 -21.67
N LEU A 66 17.09 7.30 -21.52
CA LEU A 66 17.04 8.19 -20.36
C LEU A 66 15.89 7.78 -19.44
N VAL A 67 16.19 7.41 -18.21
CA VAL A 67 15.21 7.13 -17.16
C VAL A 67 15.13 8.32 -16.21
N ILE A 68 13.95 8.90 -16.06
CA ILE A 68 13.71 10.05 -15.19
C ILE A 68 12.91 9.60 -13.98
N ALA A 69 13.53 9.68 -12.81
CA ALA A 69 12.90 9.40 -11.53
C ALA A 69 12.40 10.69 -10.86
N PRO A 70 11.34 10.63 -10.05
CA PRO A 70 10.80 11.80 -9.37
C PRO A 70 11.73 12.34 -8.27
N GLY A 71 12.55 11.49 -7.65
CA GLY A 71 13.46 11.87 -6.57
C GLY A 71 14.73 11.04 -6.51
N THR A 72 15.71 11.50 -5.70
CA THR A 72 17.04 10.87 -5.62
C THR A 72 16.99 9.42 -5.13
N ARG A 73 16.15 9.11 -4.17
CA ARG A 73 16.03 7.74 -3.63
C ARG A 73 15.50 6.75 -4.65
N ILE A 74 14.48 7.12 -5.43
CA ILE A 74 13.94 6.28 -6.51
C ILE A 74 14.97 6.15 -7.63
N ARG A 75 15.65 7.24 -7.98
CA ARG A 75 16.77 7.21 -8.94
C ARG A 75 17.81 6.17 -8.55
N ASP A 76 18.27 6.20 -7.29
CA ASP A 76 19.31 5.29 -6.81
C ASP A 76 18.82 3.84 -6.76
N GLN A 77 17.55 3.61 -6.43
CA GLN A 77 16.93 2.29 -6.49
C GLN A 77 16.81 1.78 -7.93
N LEU A 78 16.31 2.58 -8.86
CA LEU A 78 16.23 2.22 -10.28
C LEU A 78 17.61 1.94 -10.87
N ALA A 79 18.60 2.79 -10.52
CA ALA A 79 19.97 2.57 -10.93
C ALA A 79 20.55 1.26 -10.38
N ALA A 80 20.25 0.88 -9.15
CA ALA A 80 20.66 -0.38 -8.56
C ALA A 80 19.97 -1.58 -9.24
N ASP A 81 18.71 -1.46 -9.57
CA ASP A 81 17.96 -2.52 -10.29
C ASP A 81 18.49 -2.72 -11.72
N LEU A 82 18.97 -1.67 -12.38
CA LEU A 82 19.47 -1.70 -13.75
C LEU A 82 20.98 -2.05 -13.88
N ARG A 83 21.78 -1.71 -12.85
CA ARG A 83 23.24 -1.86 -12.89
C ARG A 83 23.68 -3.32 -12.84
N ALA A 84 24.47 -3.77 -13.84
CA ALA A 84 24.95 -5.13 -13.95
C ALA A 84 25.74 -5.65 -12.72
N SER A 85 26.51 -4.77 -12.06
CA SER A 85 27.30 -5.11 -10.87
C SER A 85 26.49 -5.12 -9.55
N SER A 86 25.20 -4.79 -9.59
CA SER A 86 24.37 -4.74 -8.40
C SER A 86 23.84 -6.12 -8.03
N ALA A 87 23.87 -6.45 -6.72
CA ALA A 87 23.26 -7.66 -6.20
C ALA A 87 21.71 -7.68 -6.35
N THR A 88 21.10 -6.52 -6.61
CA THR A 88 19.66 -6.38 -6.87
C THR A 88 19.33 -6.26 -8.35
N ASN A 89 20.28 -6.53 -9.25
CA ASN A 89 20.09 -6.43 -10.69
C ASN A 89 18.81 -7.16 -11.13
N PHE A 90 17.92 -6.43 -11.81
CA PHE A 90 16.60 -6.92 -12.18
C PHE A 90 16.68 -8.00 -13.27
N TYR A 91 17.55 -7.83 -14.23
CA TYR A 91 17.68 -8.73 -15.38
C TYR A 91 18.12 -10.13 -14.96
N GLU A 92 19.09 -10.21 -14.06
CA GLU A 92 19.59 -11.49 -13.54
C GLU A 92 18.57 -12.11 -12.56
N ARG A 93 18.08 -11.32 -11.61
CA ARG A 93 17.14 -11.77 -10.57
C ARG A 93 15.84 -12.35 -11.14
N CYS A 94 15.34 -11.75 -12.23
CA CYS A 94 14.12 -12.19 -12.90
C CYS A 94 14.39 -13.08 -14.12
N GLY A 95 15.64 -13.44 -14.41
CA GLY A 95 15.99 -14.28 -15.56
C GLY A 95 15.60 -13.65 -16.90
N VAL A 96 15.56 -12.33 -16.99
CA VAL A 96 15.29 -11.60 -18.24
C VAL A 96 16.46 -11.76 -19.21
N LEU A 97 17.67 -11.68 -18.68
CA LEU A 97 18.93 -11.96 -19.40
C LEU A 97 19.68 -13.10 -18.71
N SER A 98 20.29 -13.96 -19.49
CA SER A 98 21.20 -15.01 -19.02
C SER A 98 22.62 -14.46 -18.81
N ALA A 99 23.44 -15.14 -18.01
CA ALA A 99 24.81 -14.73 -17.75
C ALA A 99 25.71 -14.72 -19.01
N ALA A 100 25.27 -15.34 -20.11
CA ALA A 100 25.98 -15.34 -21.39
C ALA A 100 25.64 -14.13 -22.27
N GLN A 101 24.65 -13.32 -21.87
CA GLN A 101 24.19 -12.15 -22.63
C GLN A 101 24.87 -10.87 -22.13
N GLU A 102 24.87 -9.85 -22.97
CA GLU A 102 25.40 -8.54 -22.63
C GLU A 102 24.40 -7.76 -21.76
N PHE A 103 24.82 -7.35 -20.57
CA PHE A 103 24.00 -6.53 -19.68
C PHE A 103 24.15 -5.05 -20.04
N PRO A 104 23.05 -4.25 -20.03
CA PRO A 104 23.12 -2.82 -20.31
C PRO A 104 24.01 -2.08 -19.30
N GLU A 105 24.90 -1.22 -19.81
CA GLU A 105 25.68 -0.31 -18.96
C GLU A 105 24.82 0.85 -18.45
N THR A 106 24.84 1.08 -17.13
CA THR A 106 24.01 2.08 -16.47
C THR A 106 24.85 3.18 -15.82
N ALA A 107 24.63 4.43 -16.24
CA ALA A 107 25.19 5.61 -15.63
C ALA A 107 24.16 6.36 -14.77
N VAL A 108 24.60 6.98 -13.67
CA VAL A 108 23.73 7.77 -12.77
C VAL A 108 24.11 9.24 -12.85
N VAL A 109 23.14 10.09 -13.16
CA VAL A 109 23.28 11.53 -13.09
C VAL A 109 23.09 11.97 -11.64
N ALA A 110 24.18 12.12 -10.87
CA ALA A 110 24.11 12.41 -9.43
C ALA A 110 24.25 13.91 -9.10
N THR A 111 24.96 14.67 -9.90
CA THR A 111 25.18 16.11 -9.71
C THR A 111 25.17 16.84 -11.06
N GLY A 112 24.96 18.15 -11.08
CA GLY A 112 24.93 18.96 -12.31
C GLY A 112 26.22 18.94 -13.14
N ARG A 113 27.24 18.19 -12.71
CA ARG A 113 28.46 17.88 -13.47
C ARG A 113 28.49 16.38 -13.67
N ILE A 114 28.15 15.94 -14.87
CA ILE A 114 28.30 14.55 -15.28
C ILE A 114 29.56 14.41 -16.12
N ASN A 115 30.22 13.27 -16.00
CA ASN A 115 31.24 12.93 -16.95
C ASN A 115 30.56 12.51 -18.27
N LEU A 116 30.79 13.29 -19.32
CA LEU A 116 30.23 13.03 -20.66
C LEU A 116 30.74 11.72 -21.23
N ASP A 117 31.95 11.29 -20.88
CA ASP A 117 32.49 9.98 -21.30
C ASP A 117 31.67 8.83 -20.71
N ASP A 118 31.24 8.92 -19.44
CA ASP A 118 30.37 7.93 -18.82
C ASP A 118 29.01 7.86 -19.51
N LEU A 119 28.41 9.02 -19.86
CA LEU A 119 27.17 9.07 -20.63
C LEU A 119 27.32 8.52 -22.04
N THR A 120 28.43 8.83 -22.69
CA THR A 120 28.69 8.37 -24.07
C THR A 120 28.84 6.85 -24.16
N ASN A 121 29.35 6.24 -23.10
CA ASN A 121 29.57 4.80 -23.02
C ASN A 121 28.43 4.02 -22.36
N CYS A 122 27.42 4.67 -21.77
CA CYS A 122 26.28 3.97 -21.16
C CYS A 122 25.16 3.70 -22.16
N ASP A 123 24.38 2.66 -21.88
CA ASP A 123 23.14 2.32 -22.58
C ASP A 123 21.92 2.94 -21.88
N VAL A 124 21.99 3.09 -20.55
CA VAL A 124 20.93 3.68 -19.71
C VAL A 124 21.51 4.78 -18.84
N ALA A 125 20.98 5.99 -18.94
CA ALA A 125 21.23 7.08 -18.00
C ALA A 125 20.04 7.23 -17.05
N VAL A 126 20.29 7.23 -15.74
CA VAL A 126 19.25 7.43 -14.72
C VAL A 126 19.44 8.78 -14.04
N ALA A 127 18.45 9.66 -14.17
CA ALA A 127 18.45 11.01 -13.60
C ALA A 127 17.21 11.24 -12.72
N ASN A 128 17.25 12.23 -11.84
CA ASN A 128 16.02 12.73 -11.24
C ASN A 128 15.58 14.02 -11.96
N ILE A 129 14.30 14.37 -11.84
CA ILE A 129 13.70 15.52 -12.51
C ILE A 129 14.38 16.84 -12.13
N GLN A 130 14.86 16.98 -10.89
CA GLN A 130 15.54 18.20 -10.41
C GLN A 130 16.91 18.42 -11.08
N GLN A 131 17.51 17.37 -11.62
CA GLN A 131 18.76 17.45 -12.39
C GLN A 131 18.53 17.80 -13.85
N ILE A 132 17.28 17.77 -14.29
CA ILE A 132 16.86 18.14 -15.64
C ILE A 132 16.34 19.58 -15.64
N ALA A 133 15.61 19.98 -14.59
CA ALA A 133 15.05 21.30 -14.42
C ALA A 133 16.04 22.27 -13.73
N GLY A 134 16.41 23.34 -14.38
CA GLY A 134 17.17 24.44 -13.77
C GLY A 134 18.32 24.97 -14.62
N ASP A 135 18.63 26.26 -14.46
CA ASP A 135 19.62 27.00 -15.24
C ASP A 135 21.08 26.50 -15.09
N GLN A 136 21.33 25.61 -14.14
CA GLN A 136 22.67 25.05 -13.89
C GLN A 136 22.86 23.65 -14.51
N ASN A 137 21.84 23.06 -15.13
CA ASN A 137 21.88 21.70 -15.68
C ASN A 137 22.20 21.69 -17.18
N ARG A 138 23.36 22.27 -17.55
CA ARG A 138 23.80 22.39 -18.93
C ARG A 138 24.18 21.06 -19.60
N TRP A 139 24.27 19.98 -18.88
CA TRP A 139 24.66 18.68 -19.45
C TRP A 139 23.70 18.20 -20.56
N LEU A 140 22.41 18.53 -20.45
CA LEU A 140 21.45 18.25 -21.53
C LEU A 140 21.80 18.99 -22.82
N ASP A 141 22.24 20.23 -22.70
CA ASP A 141 22.55 21.10 -23.86
C ASP A 141 23.81 20.65 -24.61
N GLU A 142 24.69 19.91 -23.95
CA GLU A 142 25.93 19.39 -24.53
C GLU A 142 25.69 18.09 -25.34
N LEU A 143 24.54 17.42 -25.17
CA LEU A 143 24.21 16.17 -25.87
C LEU A 143 23.61 16.47 -27.27
N ALA A 144 23.76 15.59 -28.22
CA ALA A 144 23.11 15.68 -29.53
C ALA A 144 21.58 15.46 -29.41
N PRO A 145 20.74 16.06 -30.28
CA PRO A 145 19.28 15.90 -30.23
C PRO A 145 18.79 14.45 -30.41
N ASP A 146 19.59 13.58 -30.94
CA ASP A 146 19.33 12.15 -31.14
C ASP A 146 20.11 11.25 -30.15
N PHE A 147 20.68 11.84 -29.10
CA PHE A 147 21.51 11.10 -28.14
C PHE A 147 20.72 10.03 -27.42
N PHE A 148 19.52 10.34 -26.92
CA PHE A 148 18.56 9.39 -26.38
C PHE A 148 17.45 9.16 -27.41
N ASP A 149 17.16 7.91 -27.72
CA ASP A 149 16.05 7.51 -28.59
C ASP A 149 14.83 7.01 -27.82
N VAL A 150 14.97 6.80 -26.49
CA VAL A 150 13.90 6.45 -25.56
C VAL A 150 14.03 7.23 -24.27
N VAL A 151 12.90 7.77 -23.78
CA VAL A 151 12.80 8.44 -22.47
C VAL A 151 11.70 7.74 -21.66
N LEU A 152 12.06 7.25 -20.49
CA LEU A 152 11.16 6.57 -19.56
C LEU A 152 10.97 7.43 -18.31
N VAL A 153 9.72 7.74 -17.96
CA VAL A 153 9.38 8.66 -16.88
C VAL A 153 8.62 7.97 -15.80
N ASP A 154 9.24 7.79 -14.65
CA ASP A 154 8.57 7.26 -13.47
C ASP A 154 7.80 8.35 -12.72
N GLU A 155 6.60 8.01 -12.26
CA GLU A 155 5.67 8.91 -11.58
C GLU A 155 5.41 10.23 -12.36
N ALA A 156 5.08 10.10 -13.65
CA ALA A 156 4.92 11.20 -14.61
C ALA A 156 3.95 12.33 -14.15
N HIS A 157 3.10 12.04 -13.16
CA HIS A 157 2.19 13.03 -12.58
C HIS A 157 2.90 14.14 -11.75
N HIS A 158 4.19 14.00 -11.44
CA HIS A 158 5.01 15.04 -10.78
C HIS A 158 5.65 16.02 -11.74
N ASN A 159 5.56 15.79 -13.03
CA ASN A 159 6.24 16.64 -14.01
C ASN A 159 5.65 18.06 -14.03
N THR A 160 6.46 19.05 -13.74
CA THR A 160 6.10 20.43 -14.07
C THR A 160 6.15 20.60 -15.58
N ALA A 161 5.17 21.28 -16.15
CA ALA A 161 5.06 21.47 -17.60
C ALA A 161 6.36 22.01 -18.23
N GLU A 162 7.11 22.84 -17.52
CA GLU A 162 8.33 23.49 -18.00
C GLU A 162 9.54 22.53 -18.10
N SER A 163 9.82 21.75 -17.05
CA SER A 163 10.93 20.78 -17.04
C SER A 163 10.74 19.71 -18.11
N TRP A 164 9.49 19.29 -18.28
CA TRP A 164 9.13 18.28 -19.24
C TRP A 164 9.27 18.76 -20.68
N GLN A 165 8.84 19.97 -20.94
CA GLN A 165 9.00 20.60 -22.25
C GLN A 165 10.49 20.79 -22.63
N GLN A 166 11.40 20.94 -21.67
CA GLN A 166 12.84 20.98 -21.94
C GLN A 166 13.35 19.64 -22.48
N VAL A 167 12.97 18.51 -21.87
CA VAL A 167 13.36 17.17 -22.35
C VAL A 167 12.84 16.91 -23.76
N LYS A 168 11.55 17.21 -24.01
CA LYS A 168 10.92 17.03 -25.34
C LYS A 168 11.57 17.87 -26.42
N ARG A 169 11.87 19.14 -26.11
CA ARG A 169 12.57 20.04 -27.05
C ARG A 169 13.99 19.58 -27.34
N ARG A 170 14.65 18.96 -26.34
CA ARG A 170 16.03 18.50 -26.50
C ARG A 170 16.13 17.21 -27.31
N PHE A 171 15.20 16.28 -27.12
CA PHE A 171 15.16 14.98 -27.79
C PHE A 171 13.84 14.79 -28.57
N PRO A 172 13.62 15.55 -29.65
CA PRO A 172 12.31 15.61 -30.33
C PRO A 172 11.93 14.31 -31.05
N ALA A 173 12.89 13.43 -31.32
CA ALA A 173 12.67 12.14 -31.96
C ALA A 173 12.60 10.97 -30.97
N ALA A 174 12.74 11.23 -29.67
CA ALA A 174 12.70 10.18 -28.66
C ALA A 174 11.26 9.65 -28.46
N ARG A 175 11.14 8.35 -28.30
CA ARG A 175 9.88 7.71 -27.84
C ARG A 175 9.79 7.86 -26.34
N ILE A 176 8.64 8.33 -25.86
CA ILE A 176 8.42 8.68 -24.46
C ILE A 176 7.41 7.72 -23.86
N VAL A 177 7.76 7.09 -22.74
CA VAL A 177 6.86 6.20 -22.00
C VAL A 177 6.71 6.72 -20.56
N ASN A 178 5.50 7.12 -20.22
CA ASN A 178 5.11 7.67 -18.92
C ASN A 178 4.51 6.60 -18.04
N TYR A 179 5.04 6.40 -16.84
CA TYR A 179 4.53 5.44 -15.85
C TYR A 179 3.92 6.20 -14.68
N SER A 180 2.72 5.80 -14.26
CA SER A 180 2.07 6.37 -13.09
C SER A 180 1.19 5.37 -12.37
N ALA A 181 0.94 5.61 -11.08
CA ALA A 181 -0.08 4.87 -10.33
C ALA A 181 -1.49 5.44 -10.55
N THR A 182 -1.60 6.64 -11.13
CA THR A 182 -2.86 7.33 -11.42
C THR A 182 -2.81 7.96 -12.81
N PRO A 183 -3.94 8.03 -13.54
CA PRO A 183 -3.98 8.68 -14.84
C PRO A 183 -3.90 10.22 -14.74
N THR A 184 -4.14 10.78 -13.55
CA THR A 184 -4.20 12.22 -13.32
C THR A 184 -2.94 12.73 -12.63
N ARG A 185 -2.50 13.92 -13.03
CA ARG A 185 -1.40 14.65 -12.42
C ARG A 185 -1.81 15.30 -11.10
N ALA A 186 -0.84 15.83 -10.36
CA ALA A 186 -1.07 16.52 -9.09
C ALA A 186 -1.88 17.83 -9.26
N ASP A 187 -1.87 18.44 -10.45
CA ASP A 187 -2.67 19.61 -10.83
C ASP A 187 -4.10 19.24 -11.29
N GLY A 188 -4.45 17.96 -11.34
CA GLY A 188 -5.75 17.45 -11.79
C GLY A 188 -5.84 17.20 -13.30
N ALA A 189 -4.82 17.61 -14.09
CA ALA A 189 -4.76 17.30 -15.51
C ALA A 189 -4.43 15.82 -15.75
N LEU A 190 -4.79 15.30 -16.91
CA LEU A 190 -4.39 13.96 -17.32
C LEU A 190 -2.88 13.90 -17.58
N MET A 191 -2.33 12.71 -17.43
CA MET A 191 -0.97 12.38 -17.86
C MET A 191 -0.85 12.63 -19.37
N GLU A 192 0.27 13.18 -19.81
CA GLU A 192 0.52 13.40 -21.22
C GLU A 192 0.73 12.08 -21.98
N GLY A 193 0.33 12.06 -23.26
CA GLY A 193 0.36 10.88 -24.12
C GLY A 193 -0.90 10.02 -24.02
N GLU A 194 -1.12 9.20 -25.03
CA GLU A 194 -2.22 8.22 -25.04
C GLU A 194 -1.98 7.14 -23.96
N ILE A 195 -2.99 6.85 -23.15
CA ILE A 195 -2.92 5.74 -22.18
C ILE A 195 -3.17 4.43 -22.94
N ILE A 196 -2.09 3.73 -23.27
CA ILE A 196 -2.14 2.48 -24.03
C ILE A 196 -2.31 1.23 -23.15
N TYR A 197 -2.12 1.35 -21.85
CA TYR A 197 -2.30 0.24 -20.91
C TYR A 197 -2.67 0.74 -19.50
N SER A 198 -3.63 0.07 -18.91
CA SER A 198 -4.01 0.28 -17.50
C SER A 198 -4.27 -1.06 -16.82
N PHE A 199 -3.70 -1.24 -15.62
CA PHE A 199 -3.94 -2.43 -14.81
C PHE A 199 -4.83 -2.07 -13.62
N PRO A 200 -6.08 -2.57 -13.53
CA PRO A 200 -6.99 -2.24 -12.46
C PRO A 200 -6.49 -2.68 -11.08
N VAL A 201 -6.71 -1.86 -10.06
CA VAL A 201 -6.32 -2.17 -8.67
C VAL A 201 -6.99 -3.45 -8.19
N VAL A 202 -8.24 -3.70 -8.60
CA VAL A 202 -8.98 -4.93 -8.28
C VAL A 202 -8.23 -6.16 -8.78
N ARG A 203 -7.76 -6.16 -10.03
CA ARG A 203 -6.95 -7.27 -10.58
C ARG A 203 -5.62 -7.45 -9.83
N ALA A 204 -5.03 -6.33 -9.37
CA ALA A 204 -3.81 -6.40 -8.56
C ALA A 204 -4.04 -7.04 -7.19
N ILE A 205 -5.20 -6.79 -6.57
CA ILE A 205 -5.63 -7.43 -5.33
C ILE A 205 -5.92 -8.92 -5.55
N GLU A 206 -6.64 -9.26 -6.61
CA GLU A 206 -6.97 -10.65 -6.97
C GLU A 206 -5.73 -11.49 -7.27
N ALA A 207 -4.73 -10.89 -7.91
CA ALA A 207 -3.44 -11.51 -8.15
C ALA A 207 -2.52 -11.57 -6.91
N GLY A 208 -2.91 -10.94 -5.80
CA GLY A 208 -2.10 -10.88 -4.58
C GLY A 208 -0.85 -9.99 -4.68
N TYR A 209 -0.82 -9.06 -5.63
CA TYR A 209 0.29 -8.11 -5.76
C TYR A 209 0.20 -6.97 -4.76
N VAL A 210 -1.02 -6.64 -4.31
CA VAL A 210 -1.29 -5.60 -3.33
C VAL A 210 -2.31 -6.07 -2.29
N LYS A 211 -2.33 -5.41 -1.13
CA LYS A 211 -3.30 -5.66 -0.04
C LYS A 211 -4.69 -5.21 -0.43
N ARG A 212 -5.69 -5.91 0.11
CA ARG A 212 -7.08 -5.41 0.15
C ARG A 212 -7.15 -4.20 1.06
N LEU A 213 -7.95 -3.23 0.69
CA LEU A 213 -8.16 -2.01 1.48
C LEU A 213 -9.57 -1.97 2.08
N ARG A 214 -9.63 -1.62 3.35
CA ARG A 214 -10.84 -1.25 4.08
C ARG A 214 -10.73 0.18 4.51
N ALA A 215 -11.86 0.88 4.69
CA ALA A 215 -11.86 2.21 5.23
C ALA A 215 -12.82 2.32 6.43
N LYS A 216 -12.38 3.03 7.45
CA LYS A 216 -13.14 3.39 8.64
C LYS A 216 -13.36 4.89 8.64
N MET A 217 -14.60 5.31 8.46
CA MET A 217 -15.02 6.70 8.51
C MET A 217 -15.55 7.01 9.90
N LEU A 218 -14.95 7.96 10.59
CA LEU A 218 -15.41 8.46 11.88
C LEU A 218 -16.45 9.56 11.66
N SER A 219 -17.59 9.41 12.30
CA SER A 219 -18.69 10.36 12.23
C SER A 219 -19.23 10.64 13.64
N PRO A 220 -19.19 11.90 14.13
CA PRO A 220 -19.80 12.26 15.40
C PRO A 220 -21.32 12.26 15.28
N GLU A 221 -22.05 11.88 16.34
CA GLU A 221 -23.51 12.05 16.43
C GLU A 221 -23.89 13.53 16.54
N ALA A 222 -23.04 14.31 17.21
CA ALA A 222 -23.17 15.77 17.33
C ALA A 222 -21.77 16.40 17.41
N LEU A 223 -21.61 17.52 16.71
CA LEU A 223 -20.39 18.34 16.72
C LEU A 223 -20.76 19.76 17.10
N ARG A 224 -20.06 20.34 18.07
CA ARG A 224 -20.20 21.72 18.51
C ARG A 224 -19.02 22.55 18.04
N TYR A 225 -19.31 23.66 17.39
CA TYR A 225 -18.27 24.56 16.84
C TYR A 225 -18.73 26.04 16.93
N VAL A 226 -17.78 26.97 16.79
CA VAL A 226 -18.07 28.38 16.70
C VAL A 226 -18.25 28.79 15.23
N ASP A 227 -19.47 29.23 14.88
CA ASP A 227 -19.77 29.79 13.55
C ASP A 227 -19.09 31.16 13.39
N ARG A 228 -18.25 31.30 12.41
CA ARG A 228 -17.47 32.53 12.19
C ARG A 228 -18.29 33.73 11.74
N SER A 229 -19.38 33.48 11.03
CA SER A 229 -20.21 34.54 10.49
C SER A 229 -21.02 35.22 11.58
N SER A 230 -21.47 34.46 12.59
CA SER A 230 -22.26 34.95 13.71
C SER A 230 -21.49 35.07 15.02
N GLY A 231 -20.36 34.35 15.17
CA GLY A 231 -19.63 34.20 16.43
C GLY A 231 -20.37 33.36 17.47
N GLU A 232 -21.45 32.68 17.06
CA GLU A 232 -22.29 31.86 17.96
C GLU A 232 -21.85 30.38 17.90
N GLU A 233 -22.05 29.69 19.03
CA GLU A 233 -21.87 28.24 19.06
C GLU A 233 -23.04 27.55 18.35
N ARG A 234 -22.68 26.61 17.45
CA ARG A 234 -23.65 25.75 16.76
C ARG A 234 -23.40 24.30 17.06
N ILE A 235 -24.48 23.53 17.13
CA ILE A 235 -24.46 22.07 17.26
C ILE A 235 -25.06 21.50 15.97
N ILE A 236 -24.32 20.65 15.29
CA ILE A 236 -24.71 20.06 14.01
C ILE A 236 -24.61 18.53 14.05
N GLY A 237 -25.42 17.87 13.22
CA GLY A 237 -25.44 16.42 13.06
C GLY A 237 -24.45 15.93 12.01
N PRO A 238 -24.30 14.59 11.88
CA PRO A 238 -23.29 13.97 11.01
C PRO A 238 -23.40 14.37 9.54
N GLU A 239 -24.58 14.52 9.01
CA GLU A 239 -24.81 14.90 7.61
C GLU A 239 -24.37 16.34 7.34
N GLU A 240 -24.67 17.28 8.24
CA GLU A 240 -24.24 18.67 8.14
C GLU A 240 -22.72 18.80 8.32
N VAL A 241 -22.10 17.96 9.20
CA VAL A 241 -20.63 17.85 9.33
C VAL A 241 -20.01 17.42 8.00
N ARG A 242 -20.62 16.45 7.33
CA ARG A 242 -20.16 15.98 6.02
C ARG A 242 -20.27 17.08 4.97
N GLN A 243 -21.42 17.73 4.88
CA GLN A 243 -21.68 18.78 3.89
C GLN A 243 -20.73 19.97 4.10
N LEU A 244 -20.60 20.50 5.33
CA LEU A 244 -19.65 21.56 5.63
C LEU A 244 -18.20 21.14 5.36
N GLY A 245 -17.84 19.89 5.66
CA GLY A 245 -16.53 19.34 5.33
C GLY A 245 -16.25 19.30 3.82
N GLU A 246 -17.27 19.15 2.98
CA GLU A 246 -17.14 19.17 1.50
C GLU A 246 -17.10 20.61 0.95
N GLU A 247 -17.88 21.54 1.49
CA GLU A 247 -18.11 22.87 0.95
C GLU A 247 -17.21 23.95 1.58
N ASP A 248 -16.90 23.87 2.88
CA ASP A 248 -16.18 24.88 3.64
C ASP A 248 -14.72 24.44 3.93
N ALA A 249 -13.75 25.11 3.34
CA ALA A 249 -12.33 24.83 3.51
C ALA A 249 -11.83 25.11 4.93
N GLU A 250 -12.38 26.13 5.60
CA GLU A 250 -11.96 26.55 6.93
C GLU A 250 -12.58 25.63 8.00
N PHE A 251 -13.82 25.21 7.80
CA PHE A 251 -14.45 24.18 8.64
C PHE A 251 -13.66 22.87 8.55
N ARG A 252 -13.33 22.44 7.34
CA ARG A 252 -12.51 21.25 7.08
C ARG A 252 -11.13 21.33 7.76
N ARG A 253 -10.52 22.51 7.74
CA ARG A 253 -9.26 22.77 8.42
C ARG A 253 -9.41 22.74 9.94
N GLY A 254 -10.51 23.29 10.47
CA GLY A 254 -10.88 23.21 11.89
C GLY A 254 -11.02 21.77 12.36
N ILE A 255 -11.75 20.94 11.61
CA ILE A 255 -11.90 19.49 11.89
C ILE A 255 -10.53 18.82 11.98
N VAL A 256 -9.69 18.98 10.97
CA VAL A 256 -8.39 18.27 10.89
C VAL A 256 -7.42 18.72 11.99
N MET A 257 -7.50 19.99 12.43
CA MET A 257 -6.63 20.56 13.47
C MET A 257 -7.18 20.42 14.89
N SER A 258 -8.43 19.99 15.05
CA SER A 258 -9.08 19.85 16.35
C SER A 258 -8.43 18.75 17.20
N GLU A 259 -8.21 19.01 18.49
CA GLU A 259 -7.72 18.01 19.43
C GLU A 259 -8.72 16.88 19.65
N GLU A 260 -10.02 17.19 19.65
CA GLU A 260 -11.11 16.22 19.80
C GLU A 260 -11.15 15.24 18.62
N THR A 261 -11.15 15.77 17.40
CA THR A 261 -11.09 14.95 16.17
C THR A 261 -9.80 14.12 16.11
N LEU A 262 -8.67 14.73 16.49
CA LEU A 262 -7.38 14.05 16.52
C LEU A 262 -7.39 12.89 17.51
N ALA A 263 -7.94 13.09 18.71
CA ALA A 263 -8.05 12.04 19.72
C ALA A 263 -8.83 10.83 19.17
N SER A 264 -10.01 11.07 18.60
CA SER A 264 -10.87 10.03 18.03
C SER A 264 -10.20 9.24 16.89
N ILE A 265 -9.52 9.95 15.98
CA ILE A 265 -8.86 9.33 14.82
C ILE A 265 -7.62 8.50 15.22
N VAL A 266 -6.85 9.00 16.20
CA VAL A 266 -5.69 8.30 16.76
C VAL A 266 -6.14 7.02 17.47
N ASP A 267 -7.17 7.11 18.34
CA ASP A 267 -7.70 5.95 19.06
C ASP A 267 -8.20 4.87 18.09
N GLN A 268 -8.96 5.24 17.07
CA GLN A 268 -9.44 4.28 16.08
C GLN A 268 -8.29 3.67 15.27
N SER A 269 -7.26 4.45 14.94
CA SER A 269 -6.09 3.94 14.20
C SER A 269 -5.29 2.92 15.03
N ILE A 270 -5.14 3.16 16.33
CA ILE A 270 -4.52 2.22 17.26
C ILE A 270 -5.36 0.95 17.38
N ASN A 271 -6.68 1.08 17.55
CA ASN A 271 -7.58 -0.07 17.65
C ASN A 271 -7.49 -0.97 16.41
N GLU A 272 -7.45 -0.38 15.21
CA GLU A 272 -7.29 -1.16 13.96
C GLU A 272 -5.91 -1.83 13.88
N LEU A 273 -4.83 -1.16 14.31
CA LEU A 273 -3.50 -1.77 14.35
C LEU A 273 -3.46 -2.95 15.32
N LEU A 274 -3.98 -2.78 16.54
CA LEU A 274 -3.99 -3.84 17.54
C LEU A 274 -4.84 -5.03 17.09
N ARG A 275 -6.02 -4.76 16.51
CA ARG A 275 -6.87 -5.80 15.91
C ARG A 275 -6.13 -6.59 14.83
N LEU A 276 -5.44 -5.90 13.90
CA LEU A 276 -4.67 -6.57 12.84
C LEU A 276 -3.50 -7.39 13.41
N ARG A 277 -2.81 -6.88 14.44
CA ARG A 277 -1.72 -7.62 15.11
C ARG A 277 -2.25 -8.87 15.81
N GLU A 278 -3.39 -8.78 16.48
CA GLU A 278 -4.04 -9.91 17.13
C GLU A 278 -4.51 -10.97 16.12
N GLU A 279 -5.21 -10.54 15.05
CA GLU A 279 -5.73 -11.44 14.01
C GLU A 279 -4.61 -12.17 13.23
N THR A 280 -3.44 -11.54 13.06
CA THR A 280 -2.37 -12.06 12.21
C THR A 280 -1.18 -12.62 12.98
N GLY A 281 -1.05 -12.31 14.27
CA GLY A 281 0.13 -12.60 15.07
C GLY A 281 1.38 -11.77 14.69
N GLU A 282 1.25 -10.77 13.79
CA GLU A 282 2.37 -10.00 13.26
C GLU A 282 2.53 -8.66 13.96
N ASN A 283 3.42 -8.59 14.94
CA ASN A 283 3.66 -7.39 15.75
C ASN A 283 4.42 -6.26 15.02
N ARG A 284 5.01 -6.54 13.85
CA ARG A 284 5.73 -5.54 13.04
C ARG A 284 4.81 -4.64 12.23
N LEU A 285 3.50 -4.92 12.18
CA LEU A 285 2.54 -4.05 11.52
C LEU A 285 2.58 -2.63 12.12
N LYS A 286 2.40 -1.61 11.27
CA LYS A 286 2.65 -0.20 11.61
C LYS A 286 1.54 0.72 11.07
N ILE A 287 1.47 1.92 11.67
CA ILE A 287 0.63 3.02 11.20
C ILE A 287 1.47 4.03 10.42
N ILE A 288 0.92 4.54 9.32
CA ILE A 288 1.37 5.77 8.69
C ILE A 288 0.30 6.85 8.85
N ALA A 289 0.68 8.04 9.33
CA ALA A 289 -0.23 9.16 9.50
C ALA A 289 0.17 10.33 8.61
N SER A 290 -0.82 10.99 7.98
CA SER A 290 -0.60 12.23 7.24
C SER A 290 -0.94 13.44 8.09
N ALA A 291 -0.14 14.51 8.00
CA ALA A 291 -0.34 15.78 8.69
C ALA A 291 -0.41 16.94 7.70
N LEU A 292 -1.09 18.05 8.07
CA LEU A 292 -1.20 19.24 7.26
C LEU A 292 0.12 20.01 7.13
N ASN A 293 0.86 20.11 8.23
CA ASN A 293 2.06 20.91 8.35
C ASN A 293 2.98 20.38 9.46
N TYR A 294 4.11 21.05 9.69
CA TYR A 294 5.09 20.68 10.70
C TYR A 294 4.52 20.63 12.13
N ALA A 295 3.81 21.69 12.54
CA ALA A 295 3.21 21.73 13.89
C ALA A 295 2.20 20.58 14.10
N HIS A 296 1.41 20.28 13.07
CA HIS A 296 0.47 19.16 13.12
C HIS A 296 1.16 17.80 13.13
N CYS A 297 2.35 17.64 12.50
CA CYS A 297 3.17 16.43 12.68
C CYS A 297 3.53 16.19 14.14
N ILE A 298 3.97 17.23 14.84
CA ILE A 298 4.32 17.14 16.26
C ILE A 298 3.08 16.78 17.09
N GLN A 299 1.97 17.47 16.87
CA GLN A 299 0.71 17.23 17.58
C GLN A 299 0.23 15.77 17.42
N ILE A 300 0.21 15.23 16.20
CA ILE A 300 -0.16 13.84 15.92
C ILE A 300 0.82 12.87 16.61
N THR A 301 2.11 13.14 16.52
CA THR A 301 3.15 12.29 17.12
C THR A 301 2.98 12.22 18.65
N GLU A 302 2.78 13.37 19.31
CA GLU A 302 2.54 13.43 20.75
C GLU A 302 1.23 12.73 21.14
N ALA A 303 0.18 12.84 20.32
CA ALA A 303 -1.10 12.15 20.57
C ALA A 303 -0.92 10.62 20.55
N PHE A 304 -0.09 10.07 19.64
CA PHE A 304 0.24 8.66 19.63
C PHE A 304 1.14 8.26 20.82
N ARG A 305 2.14 9.08 21.14
CA ARG A 305 3.05 8.82 22.28
C ARG A 305 2.31 8.82 23.63
N ALA A 306 1.35 9.73 23.81
CA ALA A 306 0.51 9.79 25.01
C ALA A 306 -0.32 8.52 25.23
N ARG A 307 -0.53 7.72 24.16
CA ARG A 307 -1.22 6.42 24.19
C ARG A 307 -0.27 5.23 24.21
N GLY A 308 1.03 5.47 24.50
CA GLY A 308 2.04 4.43 24.64
C GLY A 308 2.59 3.88 23.31
N MET A 309 2.28 4.51 22.17
CA MET A 309 2.82 4.10 20.89
C MET A 309 4.22 4.68 20.66
N ARG A 310 5.11 3.90 20.08
CA ARG A 310 6.45 4.35 19.66
C ARG A 310 6.29 5.09 18.32
N ALA A 311 6.13 6.40 18.39
CA ALA A 311 5.84 7.25 17.24
C ALA A 311 6.96 8.26 17.00
N ASP A 312 7.23 8.55 15.72
CA ASP A 312 8.10 9.64 15.31
C ASP A 312 7.61 10.23 13.97
N TYR A 313 8.19 11.36 13.56
CA TYR A 313 7.75 12.05 12.34
C TYR A 313 8.90 12.35 11.40
N VAL A 314 8.57 12.56 10.13
CA VAL A 314 9.48 13.03 9.08
C VAL A 314 8.94 14.30 8.43
N HIS A 315 9.84 15.25 8.18
CA HIS A 315 9.49 16.54 7.58
C HIS A 315 10.60 17.07 6.68
N SER A 316 10.25 17.83 5.63
CA SER A 316 11.20 18.39 4.64
C SER A 316 12.29 19.30 5.22
N ARG A 317 12.12 19.79 6.45
CA ARG A 317 13.07 20.67 7.13
C ARG A 317 14.15 19.93 7.93
N GLU A 318 14.06 18.59 8.08
CA GLU A 318 14.86 17.82 9.03
C GLU A 318 15.61 16.66 8.36
N GLY A 319 16.49 16.96 7.38
CA GLY A 319 17.16 15.94 6.56
C GLY A 319 17.92 14.86 7.35
N GLU A 320 18.76 15.22 8.32
CA GLU A 320 19.52 14.25 9.13
C GLU A 320 18.65 13.51 10.15
N ALA A 321 17.66 14.21 10.76
CA ALA A 321 16.73 13.57 11.69
C ALA A 321 15.86 12.52 10.96
N ASN A 322 15.43 12.81 9.76
CA ASN A 322 14.68 11.87 8.93
C ASN A 322 15.42 10.56 8.68
N THR A 323 16.74 10.60 8.49
CA THR A 323 17.55 9.38 8.28
C THR A 323 17.48 8.47 9.49
N ARG A 324 17.53 9.04 10.71
CA ARG A 324 17.38 8.28 11.95
C ARG A 324 15.99 7.68 12.12
N VAL A 325 14.94 8.46 11.79
CA VAL A 325 13.56 7.98 11.86
C VAL A 325 13.32 6.82 10.89
N PHE A 326 13.86 6.90 9.66
CA PHE A 326 13.78 5.79 8.71
C PHE A 326 14.54 4.55 9.19
N ALA A 327 15.73 4.71 9.77
CA ALA A 327 16.47 3.59 10.33
C ALA A 327 15.69 2.91 11.48
N ALA A 328 15.10 3.69 12.39
CA ALA A 328 14.27 3.19 13.49
C ALA A 328 12.97 2.51 13.00
N LEU A 329 12.41 2.95 11.88
CA LEU A 329 11.25 2.30 11.26
C LEU A 329 11.64 0.95 10.64
N GLU A 330 12.77 0.88 9.94
CA GLU A 330 13.28 -0.35 9.31
C GLU A 330 13.73 -1.38 10.37
N SER A 331 14.32 -0.94 11.48
CA SER A 331 14.67 -1.81 12.62
C SER A 331 13.49 -2.21 13.50
N HIS A 332 12.27 -1.79 13.12
CA HIS A 332 11.02 -2.04 13.85
C HIS A 332 10.95 -1.44 15.28
N GLU A 333 11.74 -0.41 15.55
CA GLU A 333 11.68 0.35 16.81
C GLU A 333 10.47 1.29 16.87
N LEU A 334 9.86 1.63 15.74
CA LEU A 334 8.67 2.47 15.64
C LEU A 334 7.44 1.66 15.27
N ASP A 335 6.30 2.03 15.88
CA ASP A 335 4.96 1.56 15.54
C ASP A 335 4.24 2.53 14.59
N VAL A 336 4.57 3.82 14.67
CA VAL A 336 3.91 4.90 13.94
C VAL A 336 4.92 5.83 13.29
N ILE A 337 4.70 6.16 12.02
CA ILE A 337 5.40 7.24 11.33
C ILE A 337 4.41 8.31 10.88
N VAL A 338 4.67 9.56 11.27
CA VAL A 338 3.87 10.73 10.88
C VAL A 338 4.60 11.54 9.82
N GLN A 339 3.90 12.03 8.81
CA GLN A 339 4.50 12.80 7.73
C GLN A 339 3.64 14.00 7.30
N ALA A 340 4.31 15.10 6.92
CA ALA A 340 3.68 16.19 6.19
C ALA A 340 4.39 16.39 4.86
N ARG A 341 3.75 16.02 3.75
CA ARG A 341 4.21 16.24 2.35
C ARG A 341 5.59 15.64 1.99
N MET A 342 6.23 14.89 2.89
CA MET A 342 7.61 14.39 2.69
C MET A 342 7.71 13.01 2.07
N LEU A 343 6.71 12.17 2.30
CA LEU A 343 6.75 10.80 1.80
C LEU A 343 6.15 10.69 0.38
N GLY A 344 6.30 11.76 -0.42
CA GLY A 344 5.89 11.75 -1.82
C GLY A 344 6.61 10.67 -2.62
N GLU A 345 7.90 10.44 -2.33
CA GLU A 345 8.74 9.69 -3.24
C GLU A 345 9.67 8.72 -2.50
N GLY A 346 9.67 7.46 -2.92
CA GLY A 346 10.70 6.49 -2.54
C GLY A 346 10.64 5.93 -1.13
N PHE A 347 9.65 6.25 -0.30
CA PHE A 347 9.46 5.59 0.98
C PHE A 347 8.53 4.40 0.82
N ASP A 348 9.01 3.23 1.18
CA ASP A 348 8.31 1.98 1.06
C ASP A 348 8.61 1.06 2.23
N HIS A 349 7.56 0.65 2.94
CA HIS A 349 7.69 -0.28 4.06
C HIS A 349 6.52 -1.25 4.09
N LYS A 350 6.76 -2.53 3.80
CA LYS A 350 5.72 -3.55 3.60
C LYS A 350 4.81 -3.80 4.83
N TYR A 351 5.29 -3.48 6.03
CA TYR A 351 4.50 -3.65 7.27
C TYR A 351 3.58 -2.46 7.59
N LEU A 352 3.52 -1.42 6.76
CA LEU A 352 2.47 -0.41 6.89
C LEU A 352 1.12 -1.07 6.63
N ALA A 353 0.22 -1.00 7.61
CA ALA A 353 -1.08 -1.68 7.57
C ALA A 353 -2.25 -0.72 7.83
N VAL A 354 -2.03 0.37 8.56
CA VAL A 354 -3.05 1.37 8.86
C VAL A 354 -2.59 2.73 8.34
N ALA A 355 -3.45 3.41 7.56
CA ALA A 355 -3.25 4.76 7.08
C ALA A 355 -4.20 5.70 7.82
N MET A 356 -3.69 6.53 8.72
CA MET A 356 -4.43 7.60 9.38
C MET A 356 -4.40 8.87 8.52
N VAL A 357 -5.56 9.34 8.08
CA VAL A 357 -5.68 10.55 7.28
C VAL A 357 -5.94 11.76 8.16
N GLY A 358 -4.87 12.45 8.57
CA GLY A 358 -4.90 13.70 9.32
C GLY A 358 -4.57 14.92 8.45
N SER A 359 -4.70 14.83 7.11
CA SER A 359 -4.47 15.92 6.17
C SER A 359 -5.62 16.05 5.17
N ILE A 360 -5.66 17.18 4.47
CA ILE A 360 -6.63 17.45 3.42
C ILE A 360 -5.99 17.11 2.07
N PHE A 361 -6.58 16.17 1.36
CA PHE A 361 -6.17 15.81 0.00
C PHE A 361 -7.08 16.52 -1.01
N ARG A 362 -6.52 17.45 -1.78
CA ARG A 362 -7.26 18.22 -2.78
C ARG A 362 -7.55 17.39 -4.03
N ASN A 363 -6.58 16.57 -4.45
CA ASN A 363 -6.63 15.74 -5.66
C ASN A 363 -6.55 14.27 -5.34
N LEU A 364 -6.98 13.43 -6.29
CA LEU A 364 -6.96 11.97 -6.18
C LEU A 364 -5.53 11.41 -6.09
N SER A 365 -4.60 11.89 -6.92
CA SER A 365 -3.24 11.36 -7.03
C SER A 365 -2.47 11.36 -5.70
N PRO A 366 -2.35 12.47 -4.94
CA PRO A 366 -1.69 12.45 -3.63
C PRO A 366 -2.39 11.54 -2.60
N PHE A 367 -3.72 11.43 -2.68
CA PHE A 367 -4.48 10.54 -1.81
C PHE A 367 -4.16 9.06 -2.12
N VAL A 368 -4.20 8.67 -3.39
CA VAL A 368 -3.88 7.30 -3.84
C VAL A 368 -2.44 6.93 -3.50
N GLN A 369 -1.50 7.85 -3.65
CA GLN A 369 -0.11 7.62 -3.25
C GLN A 369 0.06 7.41 -1.75
N PHE A 370 -0.64 8.20 -0.93
CA PHE A 370 -0.61 8.03 0.51
C PHE A 370 -1.21 6.69 0.93
N VAL A 371 -2.41 6.38 0.45
CA VAL A 371 -3.10 5.11 0.73
C VAL A 371 -2.36 3.92 0.12
N GLY A 372 -1.77 4.09 -1.06
CA GLY A 372 -0.98 3.07 -1.74
C GLY A 372 0.19 2.50 -0.92
N ARG A 373 0.67 3.25 0.09
CA ARG A 373 1.73 2.78 0.99
C ARG A 373 1.28 1.63 1.89
N VAL A 374 0.01 1.60 2.28
CA VAL A 374 -0.56 0.48 3.05
C VAL A 374 -1.07 -0.64 2.15
N MET A 375 -1.00 -0.48 0.83
CA MET A 375 -1.39 -1.51 -0.14
C MET A 375 -0.29 -2.53 -0.44
N ARG A 376 0.95 -2.31 -0.08
CA ARG A 376 2.02 -3.26 -0.38
C ARG A 376 1.78 -4.61 0.27
N ALA A 377 1.71 -5.66 -0.54
CA ALA A 377 1.56 -7.03 -0.04
C ALA A 377 2.78 -7.43 0.80
N ILE A 378 2.55 -8.05 1.94
CA ILE A 378 3.58 -8.68 2.77
C ILE A 378 3.90 -10.05 2.17
N GLU A 379 2.85 -10.83 1.91
CA GLU A 379 2.94 -12.13 1.25
C GLU A 379 2.57 -11.98 -0.23
N GLN A 380 3.54 -12.19 -1.11
CA GLN A 380 3.36 -12.03 -2.56
C GLN A 380 2.55 -13.19 -3.14
N ASN A 381 1.72 -12.90 -4.14
CA ASN A 381 0.87 -13.86 -4.85
C ASN A 381 -0.10 -14.63 -3.93
N ALA A 382 -0.47 -14.04 -2.80
CA ALA A 382 -1.36 -14.62 -1.80
C ALA A 382 -2.52 -13.67 -1.48
N PRO A 383 -3.53 -13.52 -2.37
CA PRO A 383 -4.59 -12.51 -2.25
C PRO A 383 -5.48 -12.67 -1.02
N GLY A 384 -5.61 -13.91 -0.51
CA GLY A 384 -6.40 -14.23 0.69
C GLY A 384 -5.63 -14.17 2.00
N HIS A 385 -4.31 -13.90 1.96
CA HIS A 385 -3.49 -13.98 3.17
C HIS A 385 -3.90 -12.90 4.20
N PRO A 386 -4.01 -13.25 5.51
CA PRO A 386 -4.45 -12.30 6.55
C PRO A 386 -3.57 -11.04 6.66
N LEU A 387 -2.27 -11.16 6.39
CA LEU A 387 -1.33 -10.03 6.37
C LEU A 387 -1.54 -9.07 5.19
N ASN A 388 -2.28 -9.49 4.15
CA ASN A 388 -2.54 -8.68 2.97
C ASN A 388 -3.82 -7.85 3.12
N GLN A 389 -3.96 -7.17 4.27
CA GLN A 389 -5.02 -6.21 4.57
C GLN A 389 -4.42 -4.86 4.92
N GLY A 390 -5.05 -3.78 4.44
CA GLY A 390 -4.76 -2.41 4.80
C GLY A 390 -6.04 -1.70 5.25
N VAL A 391 -5.92 -0.79 6.21
CA VAL A 391 -7.06 -0.01 6.73
C VAL A 391 -6.76 1.47 6.61
N VAL A 392 -7.72 2.24 6.09
CA VAL A 392 -7.66 3.70 6.02
C VAL A 392 -8.63 4.28 7.04
N VAL A 393 -8.15 5.15 7.93
CA VAL A 393 -8.97 5.78 8.99
C VAL A 393 -9.04 7.28 8.73
N PHE A 394 -10.24 7.84 8.67
CA PHE A 394 -10.46 9.28 8.46
C PHE A 394 -11.75 9.77 9.08
N HIS A 395 -11.86 11.11 9.26
CA HIS A 395 -13.06 11.77 9.78
C HIS A 395 -13.98 12.25 8.64
N VAL A 396 -15.30 12.14 8.81
CA VAL A 396 -16.32 12.50 7.80
C VAL A 396 -16.19 13.95 7.32
N GLY A 397 -15.88 14.88 8.21
CA GLY A 397 -15.70 16.32 7.91
C GLY A 397 -14.38 16.66 7.19
N ALA A 398 -13.50 15.69 6.94
CA ALA A 398 -12.23 15.92 6.23
C ALA A 398 -12.33 15.81 4.69
N ASN A 399 -13.53 15.63 4.13
CA ASN A 399 -13.80 15.44 2.68
C ASN A 399 -13.04 14.23 2.06
N ILE A 400 -12.75 13.22 2.85
CA ILE A 400 -12.03 12.03 2.36
C ILE A 400 -13.01 10.98 1.79
N ALA A 401 -14.26 10.95 2.25
CA ALA A 401 -15.27 10.02 1.77
C ALA A 401 -15.46 10.12 0.23
N ARG A 402 -15.49 11.34 -0.31
CA ARG A 402 -15.55 11.59 -1.75
C ARG A 402 -14.30 11.05 -2.47
N ARG A 403 -13.09 11.30 -1.92
CA ARG A 403 -11.82 10.79 -2.48
C ARG A 403 -11.77 9.26 -2.46
N TRP A 404 -12.26 8.65 -1.40
CA TRP A 404 -12.40 7.19 -1.32
C TRP A 404 -13.34 6.64 -2.39
N SER A 405 -14.50 7.28 -2.61
CA SER A 405 -15.46 6.86 -3.64
C SER A 405 -14.86 6.98 -5.05
N VAL A 406 -14.17 8.09 -5.35
CA VAL A 406 -13.48 8.27 -6.64
C VAL A 406 -12.35 7.26 -6.81
N PHE A 407 -11.55 7.00 -5.77
CA PHE A 407 -10.50 5.98 -5.82
C PHE A 407 -11.07 4.59 -6.07
N ARG A 408 -12.23 4.29 -5.48
CA ARG A 408 -12.90 3.01 -5.72
C ARG A 408 -13.38 2.89 -7.18
N GLN A 409 -14.04 3.90 -7.73
CA GLN A 409 -14.43 3.92 -9.15
C GLN A 409 -13.21 3.74 -10.05
N PHE A 410 -12.15 4.48 -9.79
CA PHE A 410 -10.87 4.32 -10.48
C PHE A 410 -10.27 2.91 -10.33
N SER A 411 -10.37 2.27 -9.16
CA SER A 411 -9.81 0.95 -8.92
C SER A 411 -10.53 -0.19 -9.66
N GLU A 412 -11.79 0.04 -10.01
CA GLU A 412 -12.66 -0.89 -10.75
C GLU A 412 -12.62 -0.62 -12.26
N ALA A 413 -12.12 0.55 -12.67
CA ALA A 413 -12.13 1.01 -14.05
C ALA A 413 -11.11 0.24 -14.92
N ASP A 414 -11.54 -0.12 -16.10
CA ASP A 414 -10.68 -0.59 -17.19
C ASP A 414 -10.23 0.57 -18.10
N GLN A 415 -9.49 0.25 -19.15
CA GLN A 415 -8.94 1.24 -20.08
C GLN A 415 -10.01 2.12 -20.75
N ASN A 416 -11.22 1.62 -20.96
CA ASN A 416 -12.33 2.35 -21.63
C ASN A 416 -12.92 3.43 -20.71
N TYR A 417 -12.89 3.24 -19.40
CA TYR A 417 -13.39 4.22 -18.44
C TYR A 417 -12.63 5.55 -18.49
N PHE A 418 -11.34 5.55 -18.82
CA PHE A 418 -10.56 6.78 -18.93
C PHE A 418 -10.96 7.65 -20.11
N ALA A 419 -11.43 7.04 -21.20
CA ALA A 419 -11.96 7.77 -22.35
C ALA A 419 -13.32 8.46 -22.03
N GLU A 420 -14.09 7.88 -21.12
CA GLU A 420 -15.39 8.45 -20.68
C GLU A 420 -15.24 9.52 -19.60
N LEU A 421 -14.17 9.46 -18.77
CA LEU A 421 -13.88 10.46 -17.73
C LEU A 421 -13.33 11.79 -18.26
N LEU A 422 -12.79 11.79 -19.46
CA LEU A 422 -12.16 12.98 -20.06
C LEU A 422 -13.05 14.23 -20.08
N PRO A 423 -14.36 14.16 -20.39
CA PRO A 423 -15.24 15.33 -20.42
C PRO A 423 -15.60 15.86 -19.03
N GLU A 424 -15.66 14.99 -18.00
CA GLU A 424 -16.05 15.39 -16.64
C GLU A 424 -14.88 15.99 -15.85
N VAL A 425 -13.65 15.60 -16.17
CA VAL A 425 -12.43 16.13 -15.51
C VAL A 425 -12.16 17.57 -15.95
N GLU A 426 -12.52 17.95 -17.18
CA GLU A 426 -12.40 19.34 -17.66
C GLU A 426 -13.37 20.31 -16.95
N GLU A 427 -14.56 19.85 -16.52
CA GLU A 427 -15.51 20.69 -15.76
C GLU A 427 -15.12 20.87 -14.27
N VAL A 428 -14.24 20.03 -13.72
CA VAL A 428 -13.75 20.11 -12.34
C VAL A 428 -12.38 20.81 -12.26
N THR A 429 -12.02 21.60 -13.23
CA THR A 429 -10.90 22.55 -13.09
C THR A 429 -11.30 23.65 -12.10
N PHE A 430 -11.22 23.31 -10.82
CA PHE A 430 -11.15 24.34 -9.79
C PHE A 430 -9.95 25.22 -10.10
N ARG A 431 -10.19 26.44 -10.48
CA ARG A 431 -9.22 27.53 -10.39
C ARG A 431 -8.82 27.69 -8.93
N GLU A 432 -7.99 26.82 -8.45
CA GLU A 432 -7.27 27.05 -7.21
C GLU A 432 -6.00 27.82 -7.57
N ASN A 433 -6.08 29.12 -7.32
CA ASN A 433 -4.93 29.96 -7.18
C ASN A 433 -3.84 29.25 -6.38
N THR A 434 -2.67 29.17 -6.93
CA THR A 434 -1.38 28.94 -6.31
C THR A 434 -1.04 30.06 -5.30
N ALA A 435 -1.97 30.42 -4.43
CA ALA A 435 -1.82 31.44 -3.40
C ALA A 435 -1.24 30.84 -2.12
N GLU A 436 -0.02 30.29 -2.21
CA GLU A 436 0.87 30.27 -1.04
C GLU A 436 1.72 31.56 -0.93
N ARG A 437 1.45 32.56 -1.76
CA ARG A 437 2.10 33.89 -1.69
C ARG A 437 1.09 34.99 -2.00
N GLU A 438 0.26 35.31 -1.03
CA GLU A 438 -0.29 36.65 -0.94
C GLU A 438 0.40 37.42 0.19
N PRO A 439 1.16 38.47 -0.12
CA PRO A 439 1.55 39.45 0.89
C PRO A 439 0.31 40.34 1.12
N GLY A 440 -0.42 40.10 2.19
CA GLY A 440 -1.47 41.03 2.65
C GLY A 440 -2.85 40.49 2.93
N GLY A 441 -3.16 39.23 2.65
CA GLY A 441 -4.41 38.60 3.08
C GLY A 441 -4.30 38.14 4.52
N GLY A 442 -5.13 38.62 5.44
CA GLY A 442 -5.19 38.15 6.82
C GLY A 442 -5.35 36.65 6.84
N ARG A 443 -4.53 35.95 7.62
CA ARG A 443 -4.65 34.53 7.91
C ARG A 443 -6.05 34.31 8.53
N LEU A 444 -6.97 33.80 7.74
CA LEU A 444 -8.23 33.33 8.31
C LEU A 444 -7.89 32.18 9.25
N GLU A 445 -8.18 32.33 10.52
CA GLU A 445 -7.97 31.27 11.50
C GLU A 445 -8.95 30.12 11.23
N PRO A 446 -8.59 28.84 11.45
CA PRO A 446 -9.51 27.72 11.26
C PRO A 446 -10.73 27.84 12.19
N VAL A 447 -11.86 27.25 11.80
CA VAL A 447 -13.07 27.18 12.64
C VAL A 447 -12.71 26.45 13.93
N GLU A 448 -13.13 26.99 15.08
CA GLU A 448 -12.88 26.36 16.38
C GLU A 448 -13.91 25.27 16.63
N ILE A 449 -13.46 24.01 16.71
CA ILE A 449 -14.25 22.87 17.10
C ILE A 449 -14.16 22.75 18.63
N LEU A 450 -15.31 22.79 19.29
CA LEU A 450 -15.39 22.79 20.76
C LEU A 450 -15.57 21.39 21.34
N GLU A 451 -16.35 20.53 20.66
CA GLU A 451 -16.70 19.21 21.20
C GLU A 451 -17.23 18.28 20.09
N GLU A 452 -16.82 17.01 20.15
CA GLU A 452 -17.42 15.92 19.39
C GLU A 452 -18.07 14.91 20.35
N ARG A 453 -19.34 14.55 20.12
CA ARG A 453 -20.06 13.57 20.94
C ARG A 453 -20.48 12.36 20.14
N GLY A 454 -20.39 11.18 20.76
CA GLY A 454 -20.91 9.94 20.19
C GLY A 454 -20.23 9.57 18.88
N VAL A 455 -18.88 9.69 18.79
CA VAL A 455 -18.15 9.36 17.57
C VAL A 455 -18.29 7.88 17.26
N ARG A 456 -18.84 7.56 16.08
CA ARG A 456 -18.99 6.19 15.58
C ARG A 456 -18.08 5.96 14.38
N ALA A 457 -17.49 4.78 14.34
CA ALA A 457 -16.72 4.32 13.20
C ALA A 457 -17.62 3.50 12.25
N ALA A 458 -17.90 4.03 11.07
CA ALA A 458 -18.60 3.31 10.01
C ALA A 458 -17.60 2.66 9.05
N GLU A 459 -17.82 1.41 8.70
CA GLU A 459 -17.01 0.73 7.68
C GLU A 459 -17.54 1.12 6.30
N MET A 460 -16.65 1.69 5.48
CA MET A 460 -16.95 1.94 4.07
C MET A 460 -16.70 0.70 3.24
N ALA A 461 -17.38 0.58 2.11
CA ALA A 461 -17.19 -0.53 1.21
C ALA A 461 -15.72 -0.71 0.83
N PRO A 462 -15.18 -1.94 0.95
CA PRO A 462 -13.80 -2.23 0.62
C PRO A 462 -13.55 -2.09 -0.88
N ILE A 463 -12.33 -1.76 -1.25
CA ILE A 463 -11.91 -1.81 -2.64
C ILE A 463 -11.69 -3.28 -3.01
N GLY A 464 -12.34 -3.73 -4.08
CA GLY A 464 -12.23 -5.08 -4.62
C GLY A 464 -13.44 -6.00 -4.43
N ASP A 465 -14.62 -5.49 -4.02
CA ASP A 465 -15.85 -6.28 -3.99
C ASP A 465 -17.11 -5.41 -4.26
N PRO A 466 -17.50 -5.22 -5.53
CA PRO A 466 -18.67 -4.39 -5.90
C PRO A 466 -19.99 -4.91 -5.32
N ARG A 467 -20.16 -6.23 -5.19
CA ARG A 467 -21.41 -6.83 -4.70
C ARG A 467 -21.59 -6.66 -3.18
N ALA A 468 -20.51 -6.58 -2.44
CA ALA A 468 -20.58 -6.37 -0.99
C ALA A 468 -21.15 -4.99 -0.64
N GLN A 469 -20.96 -3.99 -1.48
CA GLN A 469 -21.41 -2.63 -1.24
C GLN A 469 -22.92 -2.45 -1.42
N GLU A 470 -23.46 -2.99 -2.50
CA GLU A 470 -24.90 -2.93 -2.76
C GLU A 470 -25.67 -3.63 -1.62
N LEU A 471 -25.11 -4.73 -1.11
CA LEU A 471 -25.65 -5.46 0.03
C LEU A 471 -25.49 -4.70 1.35
N LEU A 472 -24.33 -4.05 1.57
CA LEU A 472 -24.10 -3.22 2.78
C LEU A 472 -25.03 -2.00 2.81
N GLN A 473 -25.27 -1.37 1.66
CA GLN A 473 -26.23 -0.27 1.56
C GLN A 473 -27.66 -0.76 1.84
N GLN A 474 -28.08 -1.87 1.23
CA GLN A 474 -29.39 -2.47 1.48
C GLN A 474 -29.58 -2.88 2.94
N LEU A 475 -28.53 -3.39 3.61
CA LEU A 475 -28.57 -3.76 5.02
C LEU A 475 -28.61 -2.54 5.94
N ALA A 476 -27.89 -1.46 5.58
CA ALA A 476 -27.96 -0.19 6.30
C ALA A 476 -29.37 0.44 6.20
N ASP A 477 -29.96 0.41 5.02
CA ASP A 477 -31.34 0.87 4.77
C ASP A 477 -32.40 0.03 5.50
N MET A 478 -32.09 -1.23 5.79
CA MET A 478 -32.93 -2.15 6.59
C MET A 478 -32.65 -2.07 8.10
N GLY A 479 -31.74 -1.19 8.54
CA GLY A 479 -31.38 -1.03 9.96
C GLY A 479 -30.52 -2.17 10.53
N ILE A 480 -29.91 -2.99 9.68
CA ILE A 480 -29.05 -4.11 10.08
C ILE A 480 -27.61 -3.62 10.22
N ASN A 481 -26.96 -3.95 11.33
CA ASN A 481 -25.54 -3.59 11.56
C ASN A 481 -24.63 -4.16 10.44
N PRO A 482 -23.97 -3.29 9.64
CA PRO A 482 -23.14 -3.73 8.52
C PRO A 482 -21.97 -4.64 8.92
N GLU A 483 -21.42 -4.48 10.14
CA GLU A 483 -20.31 -5.31 10.61
C GLU A 483 -20.74 -6.76 10.86
N GLN A 484 -21.91 -6.96 11.45
CA GLN A 484 -22.48 -8.29 11.67
C GLN A 484 -22.85 -8.96 10.34
N ALA A 485 -23.42 -8.18 9.41
CA ALA A 485 -23.75 -8.67 8.08
C ALA A 485 -22.49 -9.00 7.26
N ALA A 486 -21.45 -8.15 7.32
CA ALA A 486 -20.19 -8.41 6.66
C ALA A 486 -19.46 -9.64 7.23
N ALA A 487 -19.55 -9.89 8.54
CA ALA A 487 -19.03 -11.09 9.17
C ALA A 487 -19.77 -12.36 8.70
N GLU A 488 -21.11 -12.29 8.59
CA GLU A 488 -21.91 -13.41 8.09
C GLU A 488 -21.68 -13.67 6.58
N ILE A 489 -21.51 -12.63 5.78
CA ILE A 489 -21.15 -12.75 4.36
C ILE A 489 -19.77 -13.38 4.20
N ARG A 490 -18.77 -12.95 5.00
CA ARG A 490 -17.43 -13.56 5.00
C ARG A 490 -17.50 -15.04 5.36
N ARG A 491 -18.30 -15.40 6.37
CA ARG A 491 -18.52 -16.78 6.80
C ARG A 491 -19.16 -17.63 5.68
N ARG A 492 -20.10 -17.08 4.92
CA ARG A 492 -20.75 -17.78 3.79
C ARG A 492 -19.84 -17.92 2.57
N ARG A 493 -18.87 -17.01 2.38
CA ARG A 493 -17.90 -17.05 1.27
C ARG A 493 -16.65 -17.88 1.55
N GLN A 494 -16.46 -18.34 2.79
CA GLN A 494 -15.36 -19.26 3.10
C GLN A 494 -15.52 -20.51 2.25
N THR A 495 -14.49 -20.82 1.48
CA THR A 495 -14.43 -22.07 0.71
C THR A 495 -14.43 -23.27 1.68
N ARG A 496 -14.76 -24.45 1.17
CA ARG A 496 -14.68 -25.67 1.98
C ARG A 496 -13.26 -25.90 2.50
N GLN A 497 -12.26 -25.48 1.74
CA GLN A 497 -10.85 -25.52 2.12
C GLN A 497 -10.55 -24.54 3.26
N ASP A 498 -10.97 -23.26 3.16
CA ASP A 498 -10.74 -22.25 4.21
C ASP A 498 -11.36 -22.69 5.54
N ARG A 499 -12.58 -23.23 5.50
CA ARG A 499 -13.25 -23.75 6.70
C ARG A 499 -12.49 -24.92 7.31
N ARG A 500 -11.95 -25.83 6.47
CA ARG A 500 -11.15 -26.96 6.91
C ARG A 500 -9.83 -26.52 7.54
N GLU A 501 -9.13 -25.55 6.93
CA GLU A 501 -7.88 -25.00 7.46
C GLU A 501 -8.07 -24.25 8.77
N ALA A 502 -9.11 -23.41 8.86
CA ALA A 502 -9.48 -22.74 10.10
C ALA A 502 -9.84 -23.73 11.22
N ARG A 503 -10.59 -24.79 10.89
CA ARG A 503 -10.98 -25.82 11.86
C ARG A 503 -9.76 -26.60 12.37
N ARG A 504 -8.81 -26.90 11.47
CA ARG A 504 -7.55 -27.58 11.82
C ARG A 504 -6.66 -26.70 12.71
N ALA A 505 -6.55 -25.40 12.41
CA ALA A 505 -5.80 -24.45 13.24
C ALA A 505 -6.41 -24.35 14.65
N SER A 506 -7.73 -24.22 14.76
CA SER A 506 -8.47 -24.22 16.02
C SER A 506 -8.26 -25.51 16.83
N LEU A 507 -8.23 -26.68 16.17
CA LEU A 507 -7.93 -27.96 16.84
C LEU A 507 -6.51 -27.97 17.42
N SER A 508 -5.52 -27.51 16.67
CA SER A 508 -4.13 -27.45 17.12
C SER A 508 -3.95 -26.53 18.33
N GLU A 509 -4.61 -25.38 18.33
CA GLU A 509 -4.60 -24.44 19.45
C GLU A 509 -5.26 -25.06 20.71
N ARG A 510 -6.43 -25.68 20.55
CA ARG A 510 -7.11 -26.39 21.66
C ARG A 510 -6.25 -27.51 22.23
N VAL A 511 -5.62 -28.32 21.37
CA VAL A 511 -4.72 -29.41 21.83
C VAL A 511 -3.58 -28.83 22.66
N SER A 512 -2.96 -27.73 22.22
CA SER A 512 -1.88 -27.08 22.96
C SER A 512 -2.34 -26.56 24.32
N ASN A 513 -3.51 -25.92 24.38
CA ASN A 513 -4.07 -25.40 25.61
C ASN A 513 -4.45 -26.52 26.60
N GLU A 514 -5.11 -27.60 26.12
CA GLU A 514 -5.50 -28.75 26.95
C GLU A 514 -4.27 -29.51 27.46
N CYS A 515 -3.22 -29.68 26.65
CA CYS A 515 -1.98 -30.33 27.08
C CYS A 515 -1.25 -29.49 28.15
N GLY A 516 -1.21 -28.17 27.99
CA GLY A 516 -0.67 -27.27 29.02
C GLY A 516 -1.45 -27.36 30.33
N GLY A 517 -2.78 -27.35 30.26
CA GLY A 517 -3.69 -27.56 31.41
C GLY A 517 -3.52 -28.92 32.08
N LEU A 518 -3.39 -29.98 31.30
CA LEU A 518 -3.15 -31.35 31.78
C LEU A 518 -1.87 -31.45 32.61
N LEU A 519 -0.74 -30.94 32.05
CA LEU A 519 0.55 -30.96 32.75
C LEU A 519 0.50 -30.16 34.06
N ALA A 520 -0.20 -29.02 34.06
CA ALA A 520 -0.39 -28.20 35.24
C ALA A 520 -1.20 -28.92 36.33
N ARG A 521 -2.30 -29.61 35.97
CA ARG A 521 -3.11 -30.40 36.91
C ARG A 521 -2.34 -31.59 37.52
N LEU A 522 -1.42 -32.17 36.77
CA LEU A 522 -0.57 -33.25 37.23
C LEU A 522 0.71 -32.79 37.96
N GLY A 523 0.96 -31.49 38.05
CA GLY A 523 2.18 -30.93 38.62
C GLY A 523 3.45 -31.26 37.83
N ILE A 524 3.32 -31.62 36.57
CA ILE A 524 4.42 -32.02 35.70
C ILE A 524 5.03 -30.77 35.05
N ARG A 525 6.35 -30.58 35.19
CA ARG A 525 7.04 -29.43 34.61
C ARG A 525 7.05 -29.47 33.07
N VAL A 526 6.52 -28.44 32.41
CA VAL A 526 6.36 -28.33 30.96
C VAL A 526 7.67 -28.63 30.21
N GLY A 527 8.77 -27.96 30.55
CA GLY A 527 10.09 -28.16 29.92
C GLY A 527 10.90 -29.34 30.49
N GLY A 528 10.30 -30.19 31.38
CA GLY A 528 10.93 -31.43 31.86
C GLY A 528 10.96 -32.52 30.78
N ARG A 529 11.70 -33.60 30.98
CA ARG A 529 11.81 -34.74 30.05
C ARG A 529 11.49 -36.06 30.73
N THR A 530 10.50 -36.06 31.60
CA THR A 530 10.14 -37.24 32.40
C THR A 530 9.17 -38.16 31.69
N LEU A 531 8.35 -37.64 30.80
CA LEU A 531 7.32 -38.43 30.09
C LEU A 531 7.88 -39.19 28.88
N ASP A 532 8.86 -38.63 28.19
CA ASP A 532 9.52 -39.33 27.08
C ASP A 532 10.58 -40.31 27.59
N ARG A 533 10.33 -41.61 27.42
CA ARG A 533 11.30 -42.67 27.80
C ARG A 533 12.67 -42.52 27.15
N ARG A 534 12.73 -41.92 25.95
CA ARG A 534 13.97 -41.65 25.22
C ARG A 534 14.62 -40.32 25.62
N ARG A 535 13.94 -39.48 26.39
CA ARG A 535 14.37 -38.14 26.86
C ARG A 535 14.78 -37.18 25.72
N ILE A 536 14.21 -37.36 24.53
CA ILE A 536 14.47 -36.55 23.36
C ILE A 536 13.56 -35.30 23.38
N GLN A 537 12.25 -35.50 23.64
CA GLN A 537 11.24 -34.47 23.70
C GLN A 537 11.04 -33.96 25.13
N ASP A 538 10.71 -32.67 25.27
CA ASP A 538 10.19 -32.17 26.53
C ASP A 538 8.78 -32.68 26.81
N ASN A 539 8.32 -32.53 28.04
CA ASN A 539 7.03 -33.09 28.48
C ASN A 539 5.85 -32.50 27.70
N PHE A 540 5.92 -31.22 27.31
CA PHE A 540 4.88 -30.57 26.52
C PHE A 540 4.81 -31.13 25.10
N ALA A 541 5.95 -31.16 24.42
CA ALA A 541 6.04 -31.71 23.06
C ALA A 541 5.61 -33.19 23.01
N TRP A 542 6.01 -34.00 24.02
CA TRP A 542 5.59 -35.37 24.13
C TRP A 542 4.08 -35.49 24.34
N THR A 543 3.49 -34.68 25.24
CA THR A 543 2.05 -34.70 25.52
C THR A 543 1.23 -34.32 24.30
N VAL A 544 1.66 -33.26 23.62
CA VAL A 544 1.03 -32.80 22.35
C VAL A 544 1.10 -33.90 21.28
N ALA A 545 2.26 -34.54 21.12
CA ALA A 545 2.43 -35.61 20.14
C ALA A 545 1.55 -36.81 20.47
N GLU A 546 1.44 -37.19 21.75
CA GLU A 546 0.62 -38.32 22.22
C GLU A 546 -0.88 -38.03 22.02
N VAL A 547 -1.36 -36.84 22.39
CA VAL A 547 -2.75 -36.42 22.14
C VAL A 547 -3.04 -36.44 20.64
N HIS A 548 -2.13 -35.93 19.83
CA HIS A 548 -2.28 -35.96 18.39
C HIS A 548 -2.32 -37.38 17.80
N ARG A 549 -1.53 -38.28 18.32
CA ARG A 549 -1.57 -39.69 17.92
C ARG A 549 -2.93 -40.33 18.24
N ARG A 550 -3.46 -40.07 19.44
CA ARG A 550 -4.77 -40.60 19.87
C ARG A 550 -5.93 -40.02 19.07
N ILE A 551 -5.88 -38.75 18.74
CA ILE A 551 -6.87 -38.12 17.83
C ILE A 551 -6.85 -38.82 16.47
N ASN A 552 -5.68 -39.05 15.89
CA ASN A 552 -5.57 -39.72 14.60
C ASN A 552 -6.11 -41.15 14.64
N GLU A 553 -5.78 -41.89 15.71
CA GLU A 553 -6.30 -43.26 15.93
C GLU A 553 -7.83 -43.30 16.10
N HIS A 554 -8.39 -42.26 16.75
CA HIS A 554 -9.84 -42.14 16.96
C HIS A 554 -10.60 -41.86 15.66
N VAL A 555 -10.02 -41.04 14.77
CA VAL A 555 -10.69 -40.56 13.54
C VAL A 555 -10.51 -41.52 12.36
N GLU A 556 -9.30 -42.01 12.08
CA GLU A 556 -9.01 -42.83 10.88
C GLU A 556 -8.12 -44.05 11.13
N GLY A 557 -7.65 -44.27 12.37
CA GLY A 557 -6.72 -45.34 12.67
C GLY A 557 -5.24 -44.96 12.61
N ARG A 558 -4.33 -45.94 12.77
CA ARG A 558 -2.91 -45.72 13.12
C ARG A 558 -2.04 -44.95 12.11
N ASN A 559 -2.47 -44.81 10.88
CA ASN A 559 -1.67 -44.18 9.82
C ASN A 559 -2.31 -42.89 9.25
N ALA A 560 -3.25 -42.27 9.96
CA ALA A 560 -3.95 -41.08 9.49
C ALA A 560 -3.04 -39.86 9.44
N ASP A 561 -3.08 -39.14 8.32
CA ASP A 561 -2.43 -37.82 8.14
C ASP A 561 -3.50 -36.71 8.26
N ARG A 562 -3.43 -35.91 9.34
CA ARG A 562 -4.38 -34.83 9.61
C ARG A 562 -4.43 -33.76 8.55
N GLN A 563 -3.42 -33.66 7.69
CA GLN A 563 -3.47 -32.73 6.57
C GLN A 563 -4.61 -33.07 5.61
N ASN A 564 -5.02 -34.32 5.58
CA ASN A 564 -6.05 -34.85 4.69
C ASN A 564 -7.44 -34.96 5.35
N PHE A 565 -7.61 -34.63 6.64
CA PHE A 565 -8.89 -34.70 7.31
C PHE A 565 -9.95 -33.83 6.65
N THR A 566 -11.15 -34.38 6.44
CA THR A 566 -12.35 -33.64 6.02
C THR A 566 -12.85 -32.75 7.15
N LEU A 567 -13.78 -31.83 6.86
CA LEU A 567 -14.42 -31.00 7.90
C LEU A 567 -15.11 -31.86 8.97
N GLU A 568 -15.83 -32.91 8.55
CA GLU A 568 -16.52 -33.83 9.44
C GLU A 568 -15.54 -34.59 10.35
N GLN A 569 -14.41 -35.04 9.82
CA GLN A 569 -13.34 -35.67 10.59
C GLN A 569 -12.68 -34.72 11.60
N LEU A 570 -12.52 -33.44 11.22
CA LEU A 570 -12.02 -32.40 12.14
C LEU A 570 -13.03 -32.12 13.26
N ASP A 571 -14.33 -32.15 12.98
CA ASP A 571 -15.37 -31.97 14.00
C ASP A 571 -15.37 -33.17 14.98
N VAL A 572 -15.28 -34.40 14.49
CA VAL A 572 -15.11 -35.60 15.33
C VAL A 572 -13.84 -35.47 16.20
N ALA A 573 -12.73 -35.01 15.65
CA ALA A 573 -11.50 -34.78 16.41
C ALA A 573 -11.65 -33.71 17.51
N HIS A 574 -12.38 -32.61 17.22
CA HIS A 574 -12.68 -31.59 18.20
C HIS A 574 -13.55 -32.10 19.36
N ASP A 575 -14.55 -32.94 19.06
CA ASP A 575 -15.47 -33.49 20.03
C ASP A 575 -14.81 -34.56 20.90
N ALA A 576 -13.90 -35.36 20.34
CA ALA A 576 -13.16 -36.39 21.04
C ALA A 576 -12.03 -35.84 21.95
N LEU A 577 -11.51 -34.64 21.70
CA LEU A 577 -10.36 -34.10 22.42
C LEU A 577 -10.48 -34.10 23.94
N PRO A 578 -11.60 -33.66 24.56
CA PRO A 578 -11.71 -33.65 26.04
C PRO A 578 -11.60 -35.04 26.64
N GLU A 579 -12.19 -36.03 26.00
CA GLU A 579 -12.17 -37.42 26.46
C GLU A 579 -10.78 -38.05 26.31
N ILE A 580 -10.10 -37.77 25.18
CA ILE A 580 -8.73 -38.23 24.95
C ILE A 580 -7.76 -37.66 25.99
N VAL A 581 -7.92 -36.39 26.34
CA VAL A 581 -7.10 -35.73 27.36
C VAL A 581 -7.39 -36.30 28.75
N ARG A 582 -8.67 -36.56 29.06
CA ARG A 582 -9.07 -37.20 30.34
C ARG A 582 -8.47 -38.61 30.51
N GLN A 583 -8.52 -39.42 29.47
CA GLN A 583 -7.93 -40.76 29.50
C GLN A 583 -6.42 -40.72 29.68
N LEU A 584 -5.75 -39.80 28.99
CA LEU A 584 -4.31 -39.60 29.17
C LEU A 584 -3.95 -39.08 30.58
N GLU A 585 -4.81 -38.25 31.18
CA GLU A 585 -4.64 -37.77 32.56
C GLU A 585 -4.71 -38.93 33.58
N GLU A 586 -5.70 -39.82 33.40
CA GLU A 586 -5.86 -41.00 34.25
C GLU A 586 -4.65 -41.94 34.16
N GLU A 587 -4.19 -42.24 32.95
CA GLU A 587 -3.00 -43.08 32.73
C GLU A 587 -1.72 -42.50 33.34
N LEU A 588 -1.55 -41.15 33.23
CA LEU A 588 -0.38 -40.49 33.79
C LEU A 588 -0.43 -40.34 35.32
N ARG A 589 -1.61 -40.43 35.95
CA ARG A 589 -1.74 -40.48 37.41
C ARG A 589 -1.43 -41.85 37.97
N ASP A 590 -1.74 -42.92 37.20
CA ASP A 590 -1.53 -44.30 37.62
C ASP A 590 -0.11 -44.82 37.32
N ALA A 591 0.67 -44.06 36.53
CA ALA A 591 2.05 -44.39 36.15
C ALA A 591 3.10 -43.70 37.03
#